data_b03d69b3e53532a92fd7736d811c54d3
#
_entry.id   b03d69b3e53532a92fd7736d811c54d3
#
_cell.length_a   1.000
_cell.length_b   1.000
_cell.length_c   1.000
_cell.angle_alpha   90.00
_cell.angle_beta   90.00
_cell.angle_gamma   90.00
#
_symmetry.space_group_name_H-M   'P 1'
#
loop_
_entity.id
_entity.type
_entity.pdbx_description
1 polymer ?
#
loop_
_entity_poly.entity_id
_entity_poly.type
_entity_poly.pdbx_seq_one_letter_code
_entity_poly.pdbx_strand_id
1 'polypeptide(L)'
;MIHNLVHSRFCFYPFLLIRNKESQQDYESLKNYLANPNPDCDLIFLVNTSDSDLDKKNEINQLIEKNGQVVALTEPKQEQWNDVVKHYFSEKWSDTVIDSDAVNELARRTEGDYASLFNNGSKLALYTNHITFSDVTMMVTRPLEENAFMLFNYLVDERNMDAVALFRDLKSNNVEPVTLISMIANQFRLLNRVSYLARHSYGPDDIAKELSINPIRAKILRKNSFVISGKRILKTLEDLYQLDWQIKSGLVDRYYSFELFLINFKRK
;
A
#
# COMPACT_ATOMS: atom_id res chain seq x y z
N MET A 1 -20.98 27.41 5.28
CA MET A 1 -19.56 27.62 4.90
C MET A 1 -19.41 28.14 3.48
N ILE A 2 -20.13 27.60 2.49
CA ILE A 2 -20.12 28.05 1.08
C ILE A 2 -20.55 29.50 0.93
N HIS A 3 -21.55 29.95 1.71
CA HIS A 3 -22.08 31.32 1.63
C HIS A 3 -21.07 32.42 2.00
N ASN A 4 -20.08 32.12 2.86
CA ASN A 4 -19.01 33.05 3.24
C ASN A 4 -17.82 33.07 2.26
N LEU A 5 -17.68 32.06 1.41
CA LEU A 5 -16.59 31.96 0.42
C LEU A 5 -16.90 32.71 -0.87
N VAL A 6 -18.20 32.84 -1.24
CA VAL A 6 -18.64 33.54 -2.45
C VAL A 6 -18.49 35.05 -2.33
N HIS A 7 -18.35 35.58 -1.12
CA HIS A 7 -18.26 37.03 -0.85
C HIS A 7 -16.88 37.58 -0.45
N SER A 8 -15.86 36.72 -0.31
CA SER A 8 -14.51 37.21 0.03
C SER A 8 -13.74 37.65 -1.23
N ARG A 9 -13.58 38.95 -1.40
CA ARG A 9 -12.78 39.60 -2.46
C ARG A 9 -11.26 39.44 -2.33
N PHE A 10 -10.77 38.50 -1.52
CA PHE A 10 -9.34 38.26 -1.32
C PHE A 10 -9.04 36.78 -1.41
N CYS A 11 -8.84 36.27 -2.61
CA CYS A 11 -8.26 34.96 -2.80
C CYS A 11 -7.05 35.06 -3.74
N PHE A 12 -5.86 34.99 -3.18
CA PHE A 12 -4.60 35.03 -3.94
C PHE A 12 -4.32 33.70 -4.68
N TYR A 13 -5.06 32.61 -4.37
CA TYR A 13 -5.12 31.35 -5.12
C TYR A 13 -6.51 30.72 -4.92
N PRO A 14 -7.36 30.73 -5.93
CA PRO A 14 -8.75 30.31 -5.79
C PRO A 14 -8.92 28.79 -6.00
N PHE A 15 -8.41 27.98 -5.09
CA PHE A 15 -8.70 26.56 -5.05
C PHE A 15 -9.64 26.24 -3.89
N LEU A 16 -10.82 25.73 -4.18
CA LEU A 16 -11.73 25.17 -3.20
C LEU A 16 -11.82 23.66 -3.37
N LEU A 17 -11.37 22.92 -2.36
CA LEU A 17 -11.46 21.46 -2.32
C LEU A 17 -12.76 21.07 -1.59
N ILE A 18 -13.75 20.52 -2.31
CA ILE A 18 -14.99 20.02 -1.72
C ILE A 18 -14.89 18.50 -1.59
N ARG A 19 -14.96 18.02 -0.35
CA ARG A 19 -14.89 16.59 -0.01
C ARG A 19 -16.22 16.14 0.58
N ASN A 20 -16.96 15.38 -0.18
CA ASN A 20 -18.17 14.59 0.10
C ASN A 20 -19.09 14.90 1.30
N LYS A 21 -20.40 15.01 0.97
CA LYS A 21 -21.64 15.09 1.78
C LYS A 21 -21.89 16.42 2.48
N GLU A 22 -22.64 17.25 1.81
CA GLU A 22 -23.16 18.49 2.34
C GLU A 22 -24.69 18.43 2.52
N SER A 23 -25.23 19.33 3.32
CA SER A 23 -26.67 19.43 3.58
C SER A 23 -27.44 19.84 2.31
N GLN A 24 -28.76 19.63 2.28
CA GLN A 24 -29.61 19.99 1.15
C GLN A 24 -29.57 21.49 0.79
N GLN A 25 -29.29 22.34 1.77
CA GLN A 25 -29.14 23.80 1.57
C GLN A 25 -27.83 24.17 0.89
N ASP A 26 -26.74 23.43 1.15
CA ASP A 26 -25.46 23.59 0.47
C ASP A 26 -25.52 23.12 -0.97
N TYR A 27 -26.35 22.10 -1.25
CA TYR A 27 -26.57 21.57 -2.59
C TYR A 27 -27.19 22.62 -3.55
N GLU A 28 -28.26 23.32 -3.15
CA GLU A 28 -28.89 24.35 -3.94
C GLU A 28 -27.97 25.57 -4.16
N SER A 29 -27.20 25.95 -3.14
CA SER A 29 -26.22 27.02 -3.26
C SER A 29 -25.11 26.69 -4.25
N LEU A 30 -24.62 25.47 -4.26
CA LEU A 30 -23.60 24.97 -5.20
C LEU A 30 -24.17 24.92 -6.62
N LYS A 31 -25.38 24.41 -6.81
CA LYS A 31 -26.07 24.36 -8.10
C LYS A 31 -26.22 25.76 -8.72
N ASN A 32 -26.64 26.74 -7.93
CA ASN A 32 -26.77 28.13 -8.36
C ASN A 32 -25.43 28.75 -8.75
N TYR A 33 -24.36 28.44 -8.00
CA TYR A 33 -23.00 28.89 -8.34
C TYR A 33 -22.51 28.26 -9.65
N LEU A 34 -22.67 26.93 -9.81
CA LEU A 34 -22.24 26.21 -11.01
C LEU A 34 -23.01 26.64 -12.29
N ALA A 35 -24.23 27.14 -12.14
CA ALA A 35 -24.98 27.69 -13.28
C ALA A 35 -24.38 29.02 -13.79
N ASN A 36 -23.72 29.80 -12.93
CA ASN A 36 -23.06 31.06 -13.28
C ASN A 36 -21.76 31.23 -12.46
N PRO A 37 -20.70 30.47 -12.78
CA PRO A 37 -19.46 30.45 -12.03
C PRO A 37 -18.68 31.75 -12.17
N ASN A 38 -17.98 32.15 -11.11
CA ASN A 38 -17.08 33.29 -11.18
C ASN A 38 -15.86 32.94 -12.05
N PRO A 39 -15.58 33.70 -13.12
CA PRO A 39 -14.45 33.44 -14.03
C PRO A 39 -13.07 33.58 -13.37
N ASP A 40 -12.99 34.30 -12.23
CA ASP A 40 -11.74 34.50 -11.50
C ASP A 40 -11.51 33.43 -10.41
N CYS A 41 -12.30 32.34 -10.43
CA CYS A 41 -12.22 31.27 -9.42
C CYS A 41 -12.22 29.89 -10.07
N ASP A 42 -11.13 29.13 -9.86
CA ASP A 42 -11.06 27.72 -10.22
C ASP A 42 -11.64 26.85 -9.11
N LEU A 43 -12.70 26.10 -9.40
CA LEU A 43 -13.34 25.19 -8.48
C LEU A 43 -12.96 23.75 -8.85
N ILE A 44 -12.27 23.05 -7.94
CA ILE A 44 -11.82 21.67 -8.16
C ILE A 44 -12.60 20.71 -7.27
N PHE A 45 -13.27 19.75 -7.89
CA PHE A 45 -13.96 18.65 -7.21
C PHE A 45 -13.09 17.41 -7.24
N LEU A 46 -12.76 16.85 -6.07
CA LEU A 46 -12.14 15.54 -5.97
C LEU A 46 -13.20 14.52 -5.54
N VAL A 47 -13.50 13.59 -6.44
CA VAL A 47 -14.46 12.52 -6.20
C VAL A 47 -13.70 11.20 -6.14
N ASN A 48 -13.63 10.60 -4.94
CA ASN A 48 -13.12 9.24 -4.77
C ASN A 48 -14.30 8.27 -4.92
N THR A 49 -14.41 7.68 -6.09
CA THR A 49 -15.41 6.62 -6.35
C THR A 49 -14.71 5.38 -6.85
N SER A 50 -15.15 4.22 -6.40
CA SER A 50 -14.76 2.93 -6.95
C SER A 50 -15.44 2.65 -8.29
N ASP A 51 -16.53 3.37 -8.59
CA ASP A 51 -17.25 3.29 -9.86
C ASP A 51 -16.73 4.40 -10.79
N SER A 52 -16.28 4.01 -11.97
CA SER A 52 -15.68 4.90 -12.97
C SER A 52 -16.63 5.93 -13.57
N ASP A 53 -17.92 5.89 -13.23
CA ASP A 53 -18.94 6.77 -13.78
C ASP A 53 -19.52 7.68 -12.69
N LEU A 54 -19.35 9.00 -12.89
CA LEU A 54 -20.16 10.00 -12.21
C LEU A 54 -21.64 9.70 -12.49
N ASP A 55 -22.49 9.72 -11.46
CA ASP A 55 -23.92 9.54 -11.66
C ASP A 55 -24.46 10.63 -12.61
N LYS A 56 -24.68 10.25 -13.86
CA LYS A 56 -25.15 11.14 -14.93
C LYS A 56 -26.56 11.70 -14.70
N LYS A 57 -27.29 11.16 -13.72
CA LYS A 57 -28.61 11.66 -13.33
C LYS A 57 -28.52 12.80 -12.30
N ASN A 58 -27.38 13.00 -11.70
CA ASN A 58 -27.19 14.08 -10.74
C ASN A 58 -27.02 15.40 -11.47
N GLU A 59 -27.86 16.38 -11.16
CA GLU A 59 -27.88 17.71 -11.79
C GLU A 59 -26.56 18.49 -11.60
N ILE A 60 -25.87 18.34 -10.48
CA ILE A 60 -24.57 18.96 -10.25
C ILE A 60 -23.53 18.38 -11.22
N ASN A 61 -23.51 17.06 -11.40
CA ASN A 61 -22.57 16.41 -12.32
C ASN A 61 -22.82 16.88 -13.76
N GLN A 62 -24.09 17.05 -14.16
CA GLN A 62 -24.43 17.60 -15.47
C GLN A 62 -23.97 19.05 -15.65
N LEU A 63 -24.06 19.88 -14.61
CA LEU A 63 -23.59 21.25 -14.63
C LEU A 63 -22.07 21.33 -14.70
N ILE A 64 -21.36 20.42 -14.00
CA ILE A 64 -19.90 20.32 -14.05
C ILE A 64 -19.45 19.87 -15.44
N GLU A 65 -20.08 18.85 -16.03
CA GLU A 65 -19.77 18.41 -17.40
C GLU A 65 -20.03 19.49 -18.45
N LYS A 66 -21.06 20.32 -18.25
CA LYS A 66 -21.44 21.38 -19.18
C LYS A 66 -20.52 22.60 -19.09
N ASN A 67 -20.12 22.98 -17.89
CA ASN A 67 -19.45 24.29 -17.65
C ASN A 67 -17.97 24.11 -17.22
N GLY A 68 -17.48 22.88 -17.04
CA GLY A 68 -16.13 22.56 -16.59
C GLY A 68 -15.49 21.44 -17.38
N GLN A 69 -14.39 20.91 -16.83
CA GLN A 69 -13.67 19.77 -17.38
C GLN A 69 -13.69 18.61 -16.39
N VAL A 70 -14.12 17.44 -16.82
CA VAL A 70 -14.04 16.21 -16.04
C VAL A 70 -12.80 15.43 -16.45
N VAL A 71 -11.92 15.16 -15.50
CA VAL A 71 -10.71 14.36 -15.71
C VAL A 71 -10.84 13.06 -14.91
N ALA A 72 -10.93 11.93 -15.60
CA ALA A 72 -10.91 10.62 -14.97
C ALA A 72 -9.45 10.21 -14.70
N LEU A 73 -9.10 10.11 -13.43
CA LEU A 73 -7.80 9.60 -13.00
C LEU A 73 -7.98 8.14 -12.60
N THR A 74 -7.57 7.23 -13.46
CA THR A 74 -7.59 5.79 -13.20
C THR A 74 -6.22 5.35 -12.68
N GLU A 75 -6.21 4.57 -11.60
CA GLU A 75 -4.97 3.94 -11.15
C GLU A 75 -4.47 2.95 -12.21
N PRO A 76 -3.19 3.04 -12.60
CA PRO A 76 -2.62 2.09 -13.55
C PRO A 76 -2.62 0.69 -12.93
N LYS A 77 -2.93 -0.31 -13.75
CA LYS A 77 -2.82 -1.71 -13.32
C LYS A 77 -1.37 -2.02 -13.02
N GLN A 78 -1.14 -3.00 -12.12
CA GLN A 78 0.20 -3.40 -11.72
C GLN A 78 1.10 -3.76 -12.92
N GLU A 79 0.53 -4.34 -13.98
CA GLU A 79 1.24 -4.68 -15.22
C GLU A 79 1.75 -3.44 -15.98
N GLN A 80 1.09 -2.30 -15.83
CA GLN A 80 1.42 -1.03 -16.49
C GLN A 80 2.41 -0.18 -15.67
N TRP A 81 2.70 -0.58 -14.43
CA TRP A 81 3.51 0.24 -13.52
C TRP A 81 4.95 0.43 -14.00
N ASN A 82 5.51 -0.56 -14.69
CA ASN A 82 6.82 -0.42 -15.33
C ASN A 82 6.86 0.70 -16.37
N ASP A 83 5.78 0.86 -17.15
CA ASP A 83 5.70 1.92 -18.15
C ASP A 83 5.50 3.28 -17.50
N VAL A 84 4.77 3.34 -16.38
CA VAL A 84 4.65 4.55 -15.56
C VAL A 84 6.02 4.98 -15.04
N VAL A 85 6.82 4.05 -14.50
CA VAL A 85 8.18 4.35 -14.02
C VAL A 85 9.06 4.90 -15.15
N LYS A 86 9.06 4.25 -16.33
CA LYS A 86 9.84 4.72 -17.50
C LYS A 86 9.42 6.12 -17.92
N HIS A 87 8.11 6.32 -18.07
CA HIS A 87 7.55 7.62 -18.48
C HIS A 87 7.91 8.72 -17.48
N TYR A 88 7.79 8.41 -16.18
CA TYR A 88 8.13 9.33 -15.10
C TYR A 88 9.61 9.77 -15.16
N PHE A 89 10.55 8.85 -15.40
CA PHE A 89 11.96 9.20 -15.56
C PHE A 89 12.20 10.03 -16.82
N SER A 90 11.59 9.68 -17.95
CA SER A 90 11.75 10.44 -19.21
C SER A 90 11.24 11.88 -19.11
N GLU A 91 10.19 12.13 -18.33
CA GLU A 91 9.64 13.47 -18.14
C GLU A 91 10.38 14.31 -17.10
N LYS A 92 10.76 13.70 -15.97
CA LYS A 92 11.31 14.44 -14.81
C LYS A 92 12.82 14.48 -14.77
N TRP A 93 13.48 13.46 -15.34
CA TRP A 93 14.96 13.32 -15.32
C TRP A 93 15.45 12.83 -16.68
N SER A 94 15.26 13.66 -17.71
CA SER A 94 15.63 13.36 -19.11
C SER A 94 17.10 12.98 -19.30
N ASP A 95 17.98 13.46 -18.41
CA ASP A 95 19.43 13.21 -18.46
C ASP A 95 19.84 11.93 -17.69
N THR A 96 18.86 11.22 -17.08
CA THR A 96 19.10 10.01 -16.30
C THR A 96 18.63 8.79 -17.07
N VAL A 97 19.54 7.85 -17.29
CA VAL A 97 19.24 6.54 -17.90
C VAL A 97 18.94 5.53 -16.80
N ILE A 98 17.90 4.73 -16.95
CA ILE A 98 17.54 3.65 -16.03
C ILE A 98 17.48 2.32 -16.77
N ASP A 99 18.17 1.29 -16.27
CA ASP A 99 18.18 -0.05 -16.85
C ASP A 99 16.80 -0.74 -16.69
N SER A 100 16.46 -1.65 -17.60
CA SER A 100 15.16 -2.32 -17.59
C SER A 100 14.92 -3.17 -16.33
N ASP A 101 15.95 -3.79 -15.78
CA ASP A 101 15.89 -4.54 -14.53
C ASP A 101 15.76 -3.61 -13.31
N ALA A 102 16.40 -2.44 -13.36
CA ALA A 102 16.23 -1.38 -12.36
C ALA A 102 14.80 -0.81 -12.37
N VAL A 103 14.20 -0.62 -13.56
CA VAL A 103 12.78 -0.24 -13.69
C VAL A 103 11.87 -1.27 -13.03
N ASN A 104 12.07 -2.56 -13.33
CA ASN A 104 11.26 -3.63 -12.75
C ASN A 104 11.39 -3.67 -11.21
N GLU A 105 12.59 -3.51 -10.69
CA GLU A 105 12.83 -3.52 -9.25
C GLU A 105 12.29 -2.26 -8.57
N LEU A 106 12.40 -1.09 -9.18
CA LEU A 106 11.83 0.15 -8.65
C LEU A 106 10.30 0.09 -8.67
N ALA A 107 9.70 -0.36 -9.77
CA ALA A 107 8.26 -0.57 -9.87
C ALA A 107 7.74 -1.52 -8.79
N ARG A 108 8.46 -2.61 -8.54
CA ARG A 108 8.14 -3.58 -7.49
C ARG A 108 8.22 -2.97 -6.08
N ARG A 109 9.22 -2.10 -5.81
CA ARG A 109 9.43 -1.48 -4.49
C ARG A 109 8.50 -0.31 -4.23
N THR A 110 7.97 0.32 -5.25
CA THR A 110 7.04 1.46 -5.12
C THR A 110 5.57 1.07 -5.12
N GLU A 111 5.23 -0.19 -5.47
CA GLU A 111 3.91 -0.83 -5.34
C GLU A 111 2.72 0.02 -5.85
N GLY A 112 2.91 0.79 -6.93
CA GLY A 112 1.85 1.65 -7.49
C GLY A 112 1.69 2.99 -6.79
N ASP A 113 2.50 3.32 -5.79
CA ASP A 113 2.47 4.61 -5.11
C ASP A 113 3.34 5.65 -5.81
N TYR A 114 2.70 6.67 -6.42
CA TYR A 114 3.37 7.79 -7.08
C TYR A 114 4.24 8.61 -6.14
N ALA A 115 3.86 8.79 -4.86
CA ALA A 115 4.66 9.54 -3.90
C ALA A 115 5.96 8.78 -3.57
N SER A 116 5.87 7.47 -3.40
CA SER A 116 7.03 6.59 -3.23
C SER A 116 7.93 6.61 -4.47
N LEU A 117 7.35 6.55 -5.68
CA LEU A 117 8.10 6.64 -6.94
C LEU A 117 8.83 7.99 -7.03
N PHE A 118 8.14 9.10 -6.76
CA PHE A 118 8.74 10.44 -6.79
C PHE A 118 9.92 10.56 -5.84
N ASN A 119 9.73 10.19 -4.58
CA ASN A 119 10.77 10.31 -3.55
C ASN A 119 11.99 9.42 -3.85
N ASN A 120 11.76 8.16 -4.22
CA ASN A 120 12.84 7.23 -4.52
C ASN A 120 13.50 7.51 -5.87
N GLY A 121 12.72 7.90 -6.88
CA GLY A 121 13.23 8.30 -8.18
C GLY A 121 14.12 9.54 -8.10
N SER A 122 13.69 10.59 -7.35
CA SER A 122 14.51 11.78 -7.09
C SER A 122 15.83 11.42 -6.40
N LYS A 123 15.77 10.55 -5.39
CA LYS A 123 16.96 10.09 -4.67
C LYS A 123 17.94 9.37 -5.58
N LEU A 124 17.45 8.48 -6.45
CA LEU A 124 18.29 7.77 -7.42
C LEU A 124 18.89 8.70 -8.48
N ALA A 125 18.09 9.60 -9.05
CA ALA A 125 18.54 10.55 -10.06
C ALA A 125 19.58 11.56 -9.53
N LEU A 126 19.51 11.92 -8.23
CA LEU A 126 20.54 12.73 -7.58
C LEU A 126 21.83 11.95 -7.30
N TYR A 127 21.75 10.64 -7.20
CA TYR A 127 22.90 9.79 -6.92
C TYR A 127 23.72 9.48 -8.17
N THR A 128 23.07 9.18 -9.31
CA THR A 128 23.74 8.79 -10.55
C THR A 128 22.89 9.12 -11.78
N ASN A 129 23.58 9.41 -12.90
CA ASN A 129 22.92 9.59 -14.20
C ASN A 129 22.64 8.26 -14.93
N HIS A 130 23.12 7.13 -14.41
CA HIS A 130 22.84 5.80 -14.93
C HIS A 130 22.47 4.87 -13.77
N ILE A 131 21.17 4.60 -13.66
CA ILE A 131 20.58 3.82 -12.55
C ILE A 131 20.57 2.34 -12.93
N THR A 132 21.28 1.54 -12.13
CA THR A 132 21.34 0.08 -12.26
C THR A 132 20.45 -0.62 -11.22
N PHE A 133 20.21 -1.93 -11.41
CA PHE A 133 19.53 -2.77 -10.41
C PHE A 133 20.22 -2.70 -9.03
N SER A 134 21.55 -2.63 -9.00
CA SER A 134 22.32 -2.49 -7.75
C SER A 134 22.00 -1.20 -7.01
N ASP A 135 21.90 -0.08 -7.73
CA ASP A 135 21.58 1.22 -7.14
C ASP A 135 20.18 1.22 -6.51
N VAL A 136 19.19 0.65 -7.22
CA VAL A 136 17.83 0.50 -6.68
C VAL A 136 17.84 -0.38 -5.43
N THR A 137 18.56 -1.50 -5.46
CA THR A 137 18.59 -2.42 -4.30
C THR A 137 19.29 -1.83 -3.09
N MET A 138 20.27 -0.98 -3.30
CA MET A 138 21.03 -0.30 -2.24
C MET A 138 20.23 0.87 -1.64
N MET A 139 19.58 1.68 -2.47
CA MET A 139 19.02 2.96 -2.06
C MET A 139 17.51 2.93 -1.77
N VAL A 140 16.75 2.04 -2.38
CA VAL A 140 15.30 1.96 -2.19
C VAL A 140 14.97 0.82 -1.25
N THR A 141 14.34 1.12 -0.13
CA THR A 141 13.90 0.09 0.82
C THR A 141 12.81 -0.79 0.23
N ARG A 142 12.78 -2.06 0.62
CA ARG A 142 11.67 -2.97 0.27
C ARG A 142 10.41 -2.56 1.01
N PRO A 143 9.22 -2.80 0.42
CA PRO A 143 7.96 -2.65 1.14
C PRO A 143 7.95 -3.44 2.46
N LEU A 144 7.30 -2.89 3.47
CA LEU A 144 7.27 -3.52 4.80
C LEU A 144 6.51 -4.86 4.77
N GLU A 145 5.50 -4.95 3.94
CA GLU A 145 4.72 -6.17 3.69
C GLU A 145 5.59 -7.31 3.15
N GLU A 146 6.52 -7.00 2.25
CA GLU A 146 7.47 -7.96 1.71
C GLU A 146 8.45 -8.44 2.79
N ASN A 147 8.96 -7.51 3.60
CA ASN A 147 9.83 -7.85 4.72
C ASN A 147 9.11 -8.73 5.76
N ALA A 148 7.85 -8.43 6.08
CA ALA A 148 7.04 -9.25 6.98
C ALA A 148 6.78 -10.65 6.39
N PHE A 149 6.57 -10.75 5.07
CA PHE A 149 6.44 -12.03 4.40
C PHE A 149 7.74 -12.83 4.39
N MET A 150 8.90 -12.16 4.24
CA MET A 150 10.21 -12.81 4.37
C MET A 150 10.44 -13.32 5.78
N LEU A 151 10.14 -12.53 6.83
CA LEU A 151 10.21 -12.96 8.22
C LEU A 151 9.34 -14.20 8.47
N PHE A 152 8.09 -14.18 7.98
CA PHE A 152 7.19 -15.33 8.06
C PHE A 152 7.79 -16.58 7.40
N ASN A 153 8.35 -16.47 6.19
CA ASN A 153 8.97 -17.60 5.50
C ASN A 153 10.18 -18.13 6.26
N TYR A 154 11.05 -17.26 6.78
CA TYR A 154 12.18 -17.68 7.61
C TYR A 154 11.73 -18.46 8.83
N LEU A 155 10.65 -18.03 9.51
CA LEU A 155 10.09 -18.76 10.64
C LEU A 155 9.56 -20.14 10.23
N VAL A 156 8.79 -20.21 9.13
CA VAL A 156 8.26 -21.49 8.62
C VAL A 156 9.38 -22.45 8.22
N ASP A 157 10.49 -21.93 7.68
CA ASP A 157 11.67 -22.71 7.27
C ASP A 157 12.66 -22.99 8.43
N GLU A 158 12.34 -22.57 9.66
CA GLU A 158 13.22 -22.63 10.86
C GLU A 158 14.58 -21.93 10.67
N ARG A 159 14.62 -20.90 9.81
CA ARG A 159 15.76 -20.04 9.58
C ARG A 159 15.74 -18.84 10.55
N ASN A 160 15.66 -19.12 11.83
CA ASN A 160 15.45 -18.11 12.87
C ASN A 160 16.55 -17.05 12.88
N MET A 161 17.81 -17.41 12.62
CA MET A 161 18.92 -16.45 12.59
C MET A 161 18.81 -15.48 11.42
N ASP A 162 18.28 -15.92 10.25
CA ASP A 162 18.02 -15.04 9.13
C ASP A 162 16.85 -14.08 9.43
N ALA A 163 15.83 -14.56 10.15
CA ALA A 163 14.74 -13.72 10.63
C ALA A 163 15.26 -12.64 11.61
N VAL A 164 16.16 -13.00 12.52
CA VAL A 164 16.79 -12.05 13.45
C VAL A 164 17.65 -11.04 12.71
N ALA A 165 18.46 -11.46 11.73
CA ALA A 165 19.28 -10.56 10.93
C ALA A 165 18.40 -9.54 10.20
N LEU A 166 17.35 -9.99 9.49
CA LEU A 166 16.39 -9.12 8.82
C LEU A 166 15.70 -8.16 9.81
N PHE A 167 15.29 -8.65 10.99
CA PHE A 167 14.68 -7.80 12.01
C PHE A 167 15.63 -6.71 12.50
N ARG A 168 16.92 -7.02 12.71
CA ARG A 168 17.93 -6.03 13.11
C ARG A 168 18.11 -4.94 12.06
N ASP A 169 18.10 -5.30 10.76
CA ASP A 169 18.13 -4.33 9.67
C ASP A 169 16.89 -3.44 9.68
N LEU A 170 15.71 -4.02 9.89
CA LEU A 170 14.45 -3.27 10.01
C LEU A 170 14.45 -2.33 11.23
N LYS A 171 14.99 -2.79 12.36
CA LYS A 171 15.18 -1.97 13.57
C LYS A 171 16.07 -0.76 13.30
N SER A 172 17.17 -0.92 12.54
CA SER A 172 18.06 0.19 12.18
C SER A 172 17.36 1.25 11.29
N ASN A 173 16.31 0.84 10.58
CA ASN A 173 15.43 1.71 9.79
C ASN A 173 14.19 2.20 10.58
N ASN A 174 14.21 2.12 11.91
CA ASN A 174 13.14 2.56 12.82
C ASN A 174 11.79 1.86 12.60
N VAL A 175 11.77 0.64 12.08
CA VAL A 175 10.53 -0.13 11.95
C VAL A 175 10.07 -0.63 13.33
N GLU A 176 8.83 -0.33 13.65
CA GLU A 176 8.24 -0.71 14.94
C GLU A 176 7.87 -2.19 14.99
N PRO A 177 8.29 -2.94 16.04
CA PRO A 177 7.98 -4.36 16.19
C PRO A 177 6.48 -4.68 16.20
N VAL A 178 5.66 -3.82 16.79
CA VAL A 178 4.19 -3.99 16.84
C VAL A 178 3.58 -4.10 15.43
N THR A 179 4.09 -3.33 14.49
CA THR A 179 3.67 -3.39 13.09
C THR A 179 4.03 -4.75 12.47
N LEU A 180 5.27 -5.21 12.68
CA LEU A 180 5.73 -6.52 12.19
C LEU A 180 4.94 -7.68 12.81
N ILE A 181 4.65 -7.63 14.11
CA ILE A 181 3.83 -8.62 14.82
C ILE A 181 2.46 -8.74 14.15
N SER A 182 1.80 -7.62 13.88
CA SER A 182 0.49 -7.58 13.24
C SER A 182 0.54 -8.18 11.82
N MET A 183 1.56 -7.84 11.04
CA MET A 183 1.75 -8.33 9.68
C MET A 183 2.04 -9.83 9.65
N ILE A 184 2.94 -10.32 10.52
CA ILE A 184 3.27 -11.76 10.65
C ILE A 184 2.04 -12.53 11.12
N ALA A 185 1.27 -12.01 12.08
CA ALA A 185 0.02 -12.63 12.51
C ALA A 185 -0.98 -12.78 11.35
N ASN A 186 -1.07 -11.79 10.45
CA ASN A 186 -1.89 -11.88 9.25
C ASN A 186 -1.41 -12.99 8.30
N GLN A 187 -0.08 -13.19 8.16
CA GLN A 187 0.45 -14.30 7.36
C GLN A 187 0.07 -15.67 7.97
N PHE A 188 0.17 -15.82 9.31
CA PHE A 188 -0.25 -17.06 9.98
C PHE A 188 -1.76 -17.30 9.90
N ARG A 189 -2.60 -16.23 10.00
CA ARG A 189 -4.06 -16.35 9.77
C ARG A 189 -4.36 -16.84 8.36
N LEU A 190 -3.68 -16.25 7.37
CA LEU A 190 -3.82 -16.66 5.97
C LEU A 190 -3.37 -18.12 5.77
N LEU A 191 -2.21 -18.50 6.34
CA LEU A 191 -1.73 -19.88 6.32
C LEU A 191 -2.75 -20.85 6.95
N ASN A 192 -3.41 -20.47 8.06
CA ASN A 192 -4.44 -21.30 8.68
C ASN A 192 -5.64 -21.52 7.74
N ARG A 193 -6.12 -20.47 7.06
CA ARG A 193 -7.20 -20.57 6.07
C ARG A 193 -6.78 -21.46 4.89
N VAL A 194 -5.57 -21.29 4.36
CA VAL A 194 -5.01 -22.14 3.31
C VAL A 194 -4.89 -23.59 3.77
N SER A 195 -4.44 -23.85 5.00
CA SER A 195 -4.35 -25.20 5.58
C SER A 195 -5.72 -25.88 5.65
N TYR A 196 -6.77 -25.13 6.02
CA TYR A 196 -8.13 -25.63 6.02
C TYR A 196 -8.60 -26.03 4.62
N LEU A 197 -8.46 -25.14 3.62
CA LEU A 197 -8.86 -25.40 2.24
C LEU A 197 -8.06 -26.56 1.62
N ALA A 198 -6.74 -26.63 1.87
CA ALA A 198 -5.90 -27.71 1.37
C ALA A 198 -6.34 -29.09 1.89
N ARG A 199 -6.80 -29.19 3.16
CA ARG A 199 -7.37 -30.42 3.73
C ARG A 199 -8.71 -30.81 3.11
N HIS A 200 -9.44 -29.85 2.53
CA HIS A 200 -10.69 -30.08 1.80
C HIS A 200 -10.46 -30.23 0.30
N SER A 201 -9.26 -30.63 -0.11
CA SER A 201 -8.87 -30.97 -1.48
C SER A 201 -8.86 -29.78 -2.48
N TYR A 202 -8.84 -28.53 -1.99
CA TYR A 202 -8.69 -27.37 -2.87
C TYR A 202 -7.28 -27.33 -3.48
N GLY A 203 -7.23 -27.12 -4.80
CA GLY A 203 -5.99 -26.89 -5.52
C GLY A 203 -5.42 -25.47 -5.27
N PRO A 204 -4.16 -25.20 -5.66
CA PRO A 204 -3.58 -23.86 -5.48
C PRO A 204 -4.38 -22.75 -6.18
N ASP A 205 -4.92 -23.03 -7.37
CA ASP A 205 -5.69 -22.05 -8.15
C ASP A 205 -7.07 -21.77 -7.53
N ASP A 206 -7.70 -22.81 -6.96
CA ASP A 206 -8.97 -22.66 -6.23
C ASP A 206 -8.77 -21.86 -4.95
N ILE A 207 -7.68 -22.13 -4.22
CA ILE A 207 -7.29 -21.36 -3.03
C ILE A 207 -7.03 -19.90 -3.39
N ALA A 208 -6.35 -19.64 -4.51
CA ALA A 208 -6.08 -18.29 -4.98
C ALA A 208 -7.38 -17.51 -5.25
N LYS A 209 -8.35 -18.13 -5.92
CA LYS A 209 -9.68 -17.56 -6.20
C LYS A 209 -10.46 -17.31 -4.93
N GLU A 210 -10.57 -18.34 -4.05
CA GLU A 210 -11.37 -18.30 -2.83
C GLU A 210 -10.87 -17.22 -1.85
N LEU A 211 -9.55 -17.04 -1.75
CA LEU A 211 -8.94 -16.09 -0.83
C LEU A 211 -8.57 -14.76 -1.50
N SER A 212 -8.84 -14.60 -2.80
CA SER A 212 -8.48 -13.41 -3.59
C SER A 212 -7.01 -13.04 -3.45
N ILE A 213 -6.12 -14.04 -3.53
CA ILE A 213 -4.66 -13.86 -3.44
C ILE A 213 -3.97 -14.27 -4.73
N ASN A 214 -2.73 -13.77 -4.92
CA ASN A 214 -1.92 -14.14 -6.07
C ASN A 214 -1.71 -15.67 -6.14
N PRO A 215 -1.88 -16.34 -7.31
CA PRO A 215 -1.70 -17.78 -7.47
C PRO A 215 -0.34 -18.31 -7.01
N ILE A 216 0.74 -17.56 -7.26
CA ILE A 216 2.09 -17.91 -6.80
C ILE A 216 2.15 -17.95 -5.28
N ARG A 217 1.55 -16.96 -4.62
CA ARG A 217 1.46 -16.90 -3.16
C ARG A 217 0.62 -18.04 -2.59
N ALA A 218 -0.51 -18.36 -3.22
CA ALA A 218 -1.35 -19.52 -2.85
C ALA A 218 -0.56 -20.83 -2.90
N LYS A 219 0.25 -21.03 -3.95
CA LYS A 219 1.11 -22.20 -4.13
C LYS A 219 2.16 -22.33 -3.01
N ILE A 220 2.82 -21.22 -2.65
CA ILE A 220 3.81 -21.19 -1.56
C ILE A 220 3.13 -21.48 -0.22
N LEU A 221 2.03 -20.81 0.11
CA LEU A 221 1.32 -21.01 1.35
C LEU A 221 0.74 -22.42 1.47
N ARG A 222 0.25 -23.02 0.37
CA ARG A 222 -0.19 -24.42 0.35
C ARG A 222 0.96 -25.37 0.65
N LYS A 223 2.14 -25.16 0.10
CA LYS A 223 3.35 -25.93 0.47
C LYS A 223 3.65 -25.77 1.97
N ASN A 224 3.65 -24.57 2.49
CA ASN A 224 3.92 -24.26 3.90
C ASN A 224 2.88 -24.91 4.84
N SER A 225 1.62 -25.06 4.41
CA SER A 225 0.57 -25.67 5.21
C SER A 225 0.77 -27.16 5.50
N PHE A 226 1.64 -27.85 4.78
CA PHE A 226 2.04 -29.23 5.07
C PHE A 226 3.25 -29.34 5.99
N VAL A 227 3.98 -28.24 6.18
CA VAL A 227 5.20 -28.20 7.00
C VAL A 227 4.89 -27.85 8.45
N ILE A 228 3.89 -26.98 8.68
CA ILE A 228 3.49 -26.53 10.02
C ILE A 228 2.08 -27.02 10.36
N SER A 229 1.91 -27.62 11.55
CA SER A 229 0.61 -28.12 11.96
C SER A 229 -0.38 -27.00 12.30
N GLY A 230 -1.69 -27.22 12.09
CA GLY A 230 -2.72 -26.24 12.46
C GLY A 230 -2.71 -25.89 13.95
N LYS A 231 -2.38 -26.86 14.83
CA LYS A 231 -2.23 -26.62 16.27
C LYS A 231 -1.08 -25.64 16.53
N ARG A 232 0.04 -25.80 15.80
CA ARG A 232 1.19 -24.90 15.96
C ARG A 232 0.89 -23.50 15.40
N ILE A 233 0.15 -23.40 14.28
CA ILE A 233 -0.28 -22.10 13.75
C ILE A 233 -1.10 -21.34 14.81
N LEU A 234 -2.08 -22.01 15.43
CA LEU A 234 -2.91 -21.39 16.48
C LEU A 234 -2.07 -20.98 17.70
N LYS A 235 -1.14 -21.83 18.14
CA LYS A 235 -0.24 -21.48 19.24
C LYS A 235 0.64 -20.28 18.90
N THR A 236 1.15 -20.19 17.66
CA THR A 236 1.93 -19.03 17.21
C THR A 236 1.10 -17.74 17.23
N LEU A 237 -0.18 -17.82 16.81
CA LEU A 237 -1.08 -16.68 16.88
C LEU A 237 -1.34 -16.23 18.32
N GLU A 238 -1.47 -17.17 19.25
CA GLU A 238 -1.58 -16.89 20.66
C GLU A 238 -0.29 -16.24 21.22
N ASP A 239 0.88 -16.79 20.89
CA ASP A 239 2.17 -16.25 21.29
C ASP A 239 2.38 -14.80 20.78
N LEU A 240 2.02 -14.54 19.51
CA LEU A 240 2.06 -13.19 18.92
C LEU A 240 1.07 -12.23 19.58
N TYR A 241 -0.15 -12.70 19.93
CA TYR A 241 -1.12 -11.90 20.66
C TYR A 241 -0.61 -11.53 22.06
N GLN A 242 -0.06 -12.47 22.79
CA GLN A 242 0.50 -12.21 24.13
C GLN A 242 1.66 -11.22 24.04
N LEU A 243 2.53 -11.37 23.05
CA LEU A 243 3.65 -10.46 22.83
C LEU A 243 3.16 -9.03 22.52
N ASP A 244 2.19 -8.89 21.60
CA ASP A 244 1.59 -7.60 21.24
C ASP A 244 0.98 -6.90 22.48
N TRP A 245 0.23 -7.67 23.28
CA TRP A 245 -0.38 -7.17 24.51
C TRP A 245 0.67 -6.72 25.52
N GLN A 246 1.70 -7.53 25.78
CA GLN A 246 2.77 -7.20 26.73
C GLN A 246 3.54 -5.94 26.33
N ILE A 247 3.84 -5.79 25.03
CA ILE A 247 4.51 -4.61 24.50
C ILE A 247 3.63 -3.37 24.68
N LYS A 248 2.36 -3.43 24.26
CA LYS A 248 1.42 -2.31 24.36
C LYS A 248 1.09 -1.90 25.78
N SER A 249 1.16 -2.87 26.71
CA SER A 249 1.01 -2.62 28.16
C SER A 249 2.28 -2.12 28.84
N GLY A 250 3.39 -1.99 28.11
CA GLY A 250 4.68 -1.55 28.67
C GLY A 250 5.35 -2.55 29.62
N LEU A 251 4.92 -3.81 29.62
CA LEU A 251 5.46 -4.86 30.52
C LEU A 251 6.82 -5.37 30.06
N VAL A 252 7.13 -5.23 28.78
CA VAL A 252 8.38 -5.74 28.18
C VAL A 252 8.94 -4.75 27.17
N ASP A 253 10.27 -4.79 26.96
CA ASP A 253 10.90 -4.05 25.86
C ASP A 253 10.47 -4.62 24.50
N ARG A 254 9.98 -3.76 23.62
CA ARG A 254 9.39 -4.13 22.34
C ARG A 254 10.36 -4.80 21.37
N TYR A 255 11.60 -4.30 21.30
CA TYR A 255 12.60 -4.83 20.37
C TYR A 255 13.20 -6.13 20.87
N TYR A 256 13.57 -6.16 22.14
CA TYR A 256 14.16 -7.34 22.77
C TYR A 256 13.20 -8.53 22.80
N SER A 257 11.95 -8.30 23.18
CA SER A 257 10.95 -9.36 23.29
C SER A 257 10.57 -9.93 21.92
N PHE A 258 10.49 -9.09 20.89
CA PHE A 258 10.23 -9.59 19.54
C PHE A 258 11.43 -10.36 18.98
N GLU A 259 12.67 -9.92 19.23
CA GLU A 259 13.88 -10.67 18.87
C GLU A 259 13.92 -12.04 19.56
N LEU A 260 13.58 -12.11 20.86
CA LEU A 260 13.47 -13.37 21.58
C LEU A 260 12.39 -14.29 20.99
N PHE A 261 11.26 -13.74 20.58
CA PHE A 261 10.22 -14.50 19.89
C PHE A 261 10.77 -15.14 18.60
N LEU A 262 11.49 -14.37 17.78
CA LEU A 262 12.10 -14.88 16.54
C LEU A 262 13.12 -15.99 16.80
N ILE A 263 13.99 -15.80 17.80
CA ILE A 263 15.02 -16.80 18.17
C ILE A 263 14.38 -18.11 18.63
N ASN A 264 13.34 -18.02 19.47
CA ASN A 264 12.74 -19.18 20.13
C ASN A 264 11.62 -19.84 19.30
N PHE A 265 11.30 -19.30 18.11
CA PHE A 265 10.27 -19.89 17.29
C PHE A 265 10.63 -21.33 16.87
N LYS A 266 9.65 -22.24 16.99
CA LYS A 266 9.74 -23.62 16.52
C LYS A 266 8.48 -23.98 15.75
N ARG A 267 8.60 -24.63 14.60
CA ARG A 267 7.44 -25.03 13.78
C ARG A 267 6.73 -26.31 14.27
N LYS A 268 7.34 -27.06 15.17
CA LYS A 268 6.81 -28.30 15.78
C LYS A 268 6.34 -28.06 17.22
#